data_a64eff1e4c1355daf1e94da98bda1cdb
#
_entry.id   a64eff1e4c1355daf1e94da98bda1cdb
#
_cell.length_a   1.000
_cell.length_b   1.000
_cell.length_c   1.000
_cell.angle_alpha   90.00
_cell.angle_beta   90.00
_cell.angle_gamma   90.00
#
_symmetry.space_group_name_H-M   'P 1'
#
loop_
_entity.id
_entity.type
_entity.pdbx_description
1 polymer ?
#
loop_
_entity_poly.entity_id
_entity_poly.type
_entity_poly.pdbx_seq_one_letter_code
_entity_poly.pdbx_strand_id
1 'polypeptide(L)'
;MTTGTPFTLTPVRTTVLTENITQRLTPEQIGEAMKLLHQKLPQPDPENPGLWVIHVDGHELWALLDSGAGQYGEDVITVIFPEDY
;
A
#
# COMPACT_ATOMS: atom_id res chain seq x y z
N MET A 1 -18.75 -8.41 28.06
CA MET A 1 -18.59 -8.23 27.36
C MET A 1 -18.12 -8.05 26.88
N THR A 2 -17.90 -8.15 26.57
CA THR A 2 -17.52 -7.82 25.82
C THR A 2 -17.10 -7.73 25.18
N THR A 3 -17.21 -7.86 24.94
CA THR A 3 -16.91 -7.58 24.15
C THR A 3 -16.31 -7.35 23.48
N GLY A 4 -16.16 -7.43 23.12
CA GLY A 4 -15.64 -7.12 22.28
C GLY A 4 -14.82 -6.97 21.82
N THR A 5 -14.52 -6.97 21.66
CA THR A 5 -13.68 -6.65 21.04
C THR A 5 -12.95 -6.59 20.57
N PRO A 6 -12.86 -6.59 20.31
CA PRO A 6 -12.09 -6.48 19.65
C PRO A 6 -11.22 -6.34 19.14
N PHE A 7 -10.92 -6.48 18.77
CA PHE A 7 -10.06 -6.33 18.23
C PHE A 7 -9.59 -5.76 17.44
N THR A 8 -9.76 -5.80 17.24
CA THR A 8 -9.14 -5.31 16.43
C THR A 8 -8.59 -4.34 16.47
N LEU A 9 -8.35 -4.09 16.65
CA LEU A 9 -7.71 -3.48 16.78
C LEU A 9 -6.59 -3.17 16.12
N THR A 10 -6.02 -3.85 15.40
CA THR A 10 -4.98 -3.52 14.55
C THR A 10 -5.51 -2.65 13.52
N PRO A 11 -4.89 -1.53 13.28
CA PRO A 11 -5.32 -0.66 12.21
C PRO A 11 -5.21 -1.44 10.92
N VAL A 12 -6.32 -1.64 10.33
CA VAL A 12 -6.38 -2.23 9.02
C VAL A 12 -5.94 -1.16 8.04
N ARG A 13 -4.94 -1.47 7.25
CA ARG A 13 -4.53 -0.59 6.17
C ARG A 13 -5.31 -0.95 4.92
N THR A 14 -5.83 0.07 4.25
CA THR A 14 -6.47 -0.11 2.96
C THR A 14 -5.45 0.16 1.87
N THR A 15 -5.30 -0.76 0.94
CA THR A 15 -4.42 -0.58 -0.20
C THR A 15 -5.25 -0.29 -1.43
N VAL A 16 -4.95 0.81 -2.10
CA VAL A 16 -5.65 1.24 -3.31
C VAL A 16 -4.69 1.17 -4.48
N LEU A 17 -5.13 0.54 -5.57
CA LEU A 17 -4.39 0.47 -6.82
C LEU A 17 -5.04 1.44 -7.79
N THR A 18 -4.24 2.29 -8.41
CA THR A 18 -4.79 3.18 -9.42
C THR A 18 -5.20 2.39 -10.66
N GLU A 19 -6.03 3.00 -11.47
CA GLU A 19 -6.53 2.35 -12.68
C GLU A 19 -5.38 1.94 -13.61
N ASN A 20 -4.36 2.78 -13.75
CA ASN A 20 -3.23 2.46 -14.61
C ASN A 20 -2.50 1.21 -14.13
N ILE A 21 -2.38 1.02 -12.83
CA ILE A 21 -1.76 -0.18 -12.27
C ILE A 21 -2.56 -1.40 -12.69
N THR A 22 -3.88 -1.37 -12.50
CA THR A 22 -4.72 -2.52 -12.79
C THR A 22 -4.82 -2.80 -14.28
N GLN A 23 -4.64 -1.80 -15.12
CA GLN A 23 -4.70 -1.98 -16.57
C GLN A 23 -3.39 -2.47 -17.17
N ARG A 24 -2.26 -2.07 -16.59
CA ARG A 24 -0.95 -2.32 -17.20
C ARG A 24 -0.21 -3.51 -16.59
N LEU A 25 -0.60 -3.96 -15.40
CA LEU A 25 0.03 -5.09 -14.74
C LEU A 25 -0.91 -6.28 -14.74
N THR A 26 -0.33 -7.48 -14.87
CA THR A 26 -1.10 -8.71 -14.75
C THR A 26 -1.45 -8.95 -13.28
N PRO A 27 -2.45 -9.81 -13.01
CA PRO A 27 -2.75 -10.18 -11.62
C PRO A 27 -1.56 -10.76 -10.89
N GLU A 28 -0.69 -11.51 -11.57
CA GLU A 28 0.51 -12.06 -10.96
C GLU A 28 1.48 -10.96 -10.57
N GLN A 29 1.64 -9.95 -11.43
CA GLN A 29 2.52 -8.82 -11.12
C GLN A 29 1.98 -8.00 -9.97
N ILE A 30 0.67 -7.81 -9.92
CA ILE A 30 0.04 -7.10 -8.81
C ILE A 30 0.24 -7.88 -7.51
N GLY A 31 0.07 -9.19 -7.54
CA GLY A 31 0.31 -10.03 -6.37
C GLY A 31 1.74 -9.93 -5.88
N GLU A 32 2.70 -9.92 -6.81
CA GLU A 32 4.11 -9.76 -6.45
C GLU A 32 4.36 -8.39 -5.83
N ALA A 33 3.75 -7.36 -6.40
CA ALA A 33 3.90 -6.01 -5.87
C ALA A 33 3.37 -5.92 -4.44
N MET A 34 2.22 -6.52 -4.17
CA MET A 34 1.65 -6.52 -2.83
C MET A 34 2.55 -7.26 -1.85
N LYS A 35 3.12 -8.38 -2.28
CA LYS A 35 4.04 -9.14 -1.44
C LYS A 35 5.28 -8.33 -1.09
N LEU A 36 5.86 -7.67 -2.09
CA LEU A 36 7.03 -6.82 -1.86
C LEU A 36 6.70 -5.64 -0.96
N LEU A 37 5.54 -5.05 -1.15
CA LEU A 37 5.10 -3.94 -0.31
C LEU A 37 4.99 -4.38 1.15
N HIS A 38 4.37 -5.52 1.40
CA HIS A 38 4.25 -6.04 2.76
C HIS A 38 5.60 -6.25 3.41
N GLN A 39 6.60 -6.68 2.63
CA GLN A 39 7.95 -6.87 3.15
C GLN A 39 8.62 -5.54 3.50
N LYS A 40 8.27 -4.47 2.79
CA LYS A 40 8.92 -3.17 2.98
C LYS A 40 8.20 -2.28 4.00
N LEU A 41 6.93 -2.52 4.26
CA LEU A 41 6.14 -1.65 5.14
C LEU A 41 6.76 -1.44 6.52
N PRO A 42 7.37 -2.45 7.16
CA PRO A 42 7.97 -2.24 8.47
C PRO A 42 9.26 -1.43 8.43
N GLN A 43 9.77 -1.11 7.26
CA GLN A 43 11.06 -0.44 7.10
C GLN A 43 10.91 0.81 6.23
N PRO A 44 10.32 1.88 6.79
CA PRO A 44 10.14 3.10 6.00
C PRO A 44 11.50 3.73 5.68
N ASP A 45 11.55 4.39 4.53
CA ASP A 45 12.72 5.15 4.13
C ASP A 45 12.90 6.32 5.11
N PRO A 46 14.07 6.46 5.76
CA PRO A 46 14.26 7.56 6.70
C PRO A 46 14.10 8.94 6.06
N GLU A 47 14.38 9.07 4.77
CA GLU A 47 14.29 10.35 4.08
C GLU A 47 12.88 10.62 3.55
N ASN A 48 12.10 9.57 3.30
CA ASN A 48 10.75 9.68 2.75
C ASN A 48 9.84 8.70 3.47
N PRO A 49 9.46 8.98 4.72
CA PRO A 49 8.79 7.99 5.56
C PRO A 49 7.41 7.56 5.08
N GLY A 50 6.81 8.24 4.16
CA GLY A 50 5.51 7.83 3.63
C GLY A 50 5.57 7.28 2.22
N LEU A 51 6.76 6.92 1.75
CA LEU A 51 6.94 6.46 0.37
C LEU A 51 7.78 5.19 0.34
N TRP A 52 7.30 4.21 -0.41
CA TRP A 52 8.08 3.00 -0.70
C TRP A 52 8.18 2.85 -2.20
N VAL A 53 9.35 2.45 -2.69
CA VAL A 53 9.58 2.18 -4.11
C VAL A 53 9.67 0.68 -4.28
N ILE A 54 8.90 0.15 -5.22
CA ILE A 54 8.81 -1.28 -5.49
C ILE A 54 9.12 -1.52 -6.96
N HIS A 55 9.86 -2.57 -7.25
CA HIS A 55 10.17 -2.95 -8.64
C HIS A 55 9.60 -4.33 -8.91
N VAL A 56 8.80 -4.43 -9.95
CA VAL A 56 8.19 -5.69 -10.40
C VAL A 56 8.36 -5.79 -11.90
N ASP A 57 9.10 -6.79 -12.35
CA ASP A 57 9.30 -7.08 -13.78
C ASP A 57 9.70 -5.85 -14.58
N GLY A 58 10.60 -5.04 -14.04
CA GLY A 58 11.07 -3.84 -14.70
C GLY A 58 10.17 -2.62 -14.54
N HIS A 59 9.05 -2.76 -13.88
CA HIS A 59 8.17 -1.64 -13.56
C HIS A 59 8.53 -1.07 -12.21
N GLU A 60 8.68 0.26 -12.15
CA GLU A 60 8.84 0.93 -10.87
C GLU A 60 7.48 1.40 -10.40
N LEU A 61 7.13 1.06 -9.16
CA LEU A 61 5.85 1.45 -8.55
C LEU A 61 6.14 2.21 -7.27
N TRP A 62 5.32 3.20 -6.98
CA TRP A 62 5.40 3.97 -5.75
C TRP A 62 4.20 3.66 -4.88
N ALA A 63 4.44 3.38 -3.61
CA ALA A 63 3.40 3.18 -2.62
C ALA A 63 3.44 4.38 -1.67
N LEU A 64 2.35 5.12 -1.60
CA LEU A 64 2.25 6.36 -0.83
C LEU A 64 1.32 6.16 0.35
N LEU A 65 1.80 6.46 1.53
CA LEU A 65 1.00 6.33 2.74
C LEU A 65 0.26 7.65 3.02
N ASP A 66 -1.03 7.53 3.27
CA ASP A 66 -1.87 8.64 3.66
C ASP A 66 -2.52 8.27 4.98
N SER A 67 -1.96 8.78 6.06
CA SER A 67 -2.36 8.39 7.40
C SER A 67 -3.76 8.91 7.72
N GLY A 68 -4.61 8.00 8.19
CA GLY A 68 -5.94 8.37 8.64
C GLY A 68 -6.89 8.76 7.53
N ALA A 69 -6.56 8.48 6.27
CA ALA A 69 -7.37 8.91 5.13
C ALA A 69 -8.53 7.98 4.83
N GLY A 70 -8.59 6.81 5.45
CA GLY A 70 -9.65 5.87 5.20
C GLY A 70 -10.97 6.29 5.82
N GLN A 71 -12.04 5.66 5.36
CA GLN A 71 -13.39 5.97 5.79
C GLN A 71 -13.56 5.83 7.30
N TYR A 72 -12.81 4.92 7.91
CA TYR A 72 -12.88 4.66 9.34
C TYR A 72 -11.64 5.15 10.07
N GLY A 73 -10.88 6.06 9.46
CA GLY A 73 -9.66 6.59 10.05
C GLY A 73 -8.44 5.70 9.88
N GLU A 74 -8.56 4.62 9.11
CA GLU A 74 -7.42 3.75 8.87
C GLU A 74 -6.45 4.39 7.88
N ASP A 75 -5.22 3.90 7.87
CA ASP A 75 -4.22 4.37 6.91
C ASP A 75 -4.54 3.84 5.53
N VAL A 76 -4.30 4.65 4.51
CA VAL A 76 -4.49 4.27 3.11
C VAL A 76 -3.14 4.30 2.42
N ILE A 77 -2.81 3.22 1.71
CA ILE A 77 -1.62 3.16 0.88
C ILE A 77 -2.08 3.11 -0.57
N THR A 78 -1.64 4.08 -1.35
CA THR A 78 -1.97 4.15 -2.77
C THR A 78 -0.77 3.75 -3.59
N VAL A 79 -0.93 2.75 -4.46
CA VAL A 79 0.12 2.28 -5.35
C VAL A 79 -0.10 2.90 -6.71
N ILE A 80 0.91 3.61 -7.21
CA ILE A 80 0.82 4.33 -8.48
C ILE A 80 2.10 4.10 -9.27
N PHE A 81 2.06 4.40 -10.58
CA PHE A 81 3.28 4.59 -11.33
C PHE A 81 3.85 5.97 -11.03
N PRO A 82 5.20 6.13 -11.04
CA PRO A 82 5.80 7.44 -10.76
C PRO A 82 5.28 8.55 -11.68
N GLU A 83 5.00 8.21 -12.93
CA GLU A 83 4.52 9.20 -13.88
C GLU A 83 3.10 9.69 -13.59
N ASP A 84 2.38 8.98 -12.74
CA ASP A 84 1.02 9.37 -12.36
C ASP A 84 0.99 10.17 -11.05
N TYR A 85 2.15 10.39 -10.48
CA TYR A 85 2.25 11.18 -9.25
C TYR A 85 2.16 12.68 -9.57
#